data_ef5eb275788ad4c901b0f1f63146b96f
#
_entry.id   ef5eb275788ad4c901b0f1f63146b96f
#
_cell.length_a   1.000
_cell.length_b   1.000
_cell.length_c   1.000
_cell.angle_alpha   90.00
_cell.angle_beta   90.00
_cell.angle_gamma   90.00
#
_symmetry.space_group_name_H-M   'P 1'
#
loop_
_entity.id
_entity.type
_entity.pdbx_description
1 polymer ?
#
loop_
_entity_poly.entity_id
_entity_poly.type
_entity_poly.pdbx_seq_one_letter_code
_entity_poly.pdbx_strand_id
1 'polypeptide(L)'
;WIVRFLASQGYAVEIADPTGTVDGFNCVHDWQDLTLHHDVIVVAAPLAESNRILKALAERRPHGLVFDIGSLKSPLREGVDALRNAGVKVASIHPMFGPTTELLSGRHVIFVDVGSEEGMAQAREIFAPTMATLVEMDLDSHDRMIAYVLGLSHALNIIFFTALAESGEEVPKLAQMSSTTFDAQL
;
A
#
# COMPACT_ATOMS: atom_id res chain seq x y z
N TRP A 1 6.72 -2.97 -6.61
CA TRP A 1 5.97 -2.20 -7.60
C TRP A 1 6.17 -0.69 -7.42
N ILE A 2 6.02 -0.12 -6.22
CA ILE A 2 6.04 1.34 -6.00
C ILE A 2 7.34 1.99 -6.50
N VAL A 3 8.49 1.37 -6.26
CA VAL A 3 9.79 1.84 -6.72
C VAL A 3 9.83 1.96 -8.24
N ARG A 4 9.45 0.88 -8.95
CA ARG A 4 9.43 0.86 -10.41
C ARG A 4 8.37 1.79 -10.98
N PHE A 5 7.22 1.89 -10.31
CA PHE A 5 6.16 2.81 -10.68
C PHE A 5 6.64 4.27 -10.62
N LEU A 6 7.21 4.70 -9.49
CA LEU A 6 7.73 6.08 -9.37
C LEU A 6 8.87 6.36 -10.36
N ALA A 7 9.78 5.41 -10.55
CA ALA A 7 10.84 5.54 -11.56
C ALA A 7 10.27 5.70 -12.99
N SER A 8 9.22 4.96 -13.32
CA SER A 8 8.54 5.09 -14.64
C SER A 8 7.86 6.45 -14.84
N GLN A 9 7.52 7.14 -13.75
CA GLN A 9 6.98 8.50 -13.77
C GLN A 9 8.09 9.59 -13.80
N GLY A 10 9.36 9.18 -13.85
CA GLY A 10 10.50 10.09 -13.94
C GLY A 10 11.10 10.51 -12.59
N TYR A 11 10.67 9.94 -11.48
CA TYR A 11 11.28 10.19 -10.18
C TYR A 11 12.65 9.51 -10.06
N ALA A 12 13.62 10.22 -9.48
CA ALA A 12 14.85 9.61 -8.97
C ALA A 12 14.53 8.93 -7.64
N VAL A 13 14.63 7.60 -7.60
CA VAL A 13 14.19 6.81 -6.44
C VAL A 13 15.39 6.31 -5.65
N GLU A 14 15.38 6.58 -4.36
CA GLU A 14 16.29 6.01 -3.36
C GLU A 14 15.49 5.11 -2.42
N ILE A 15 16.06 3.98 -2.02
CA ILE A 15 15.37 2.98 -1.20
C ILE A 15 16.08 2.85 0.14
N ALA A 16 15.31 2.80 1.21
CA ALA A 16 15.78 2.39 2.53
C ALA A 16 15.11 1.08 2.92
N ASP A 17 15.88 -0.01 2.97
CA ASP A 17 15.40 -1.33 3.37
C ASP A 17 16.50 -2.07 4.17
N PRO A 18 16.21 -2.47 5.42
CA PRO A 18 17.19 -3.15 6.27
C PRO A 18 17.54 -4.56 5.81
N THR A 19 16.75 -5.16 4.92
CA THR A 19 16.86 -6.58 4.56
C THR A 19 17.03 -6.84 3.07
N GLY A 20 16.72 -5.85 2.23
CA GLY A 20 16.62 -6.07 0.80
C GLY A 20 17.38 -5.06 -0.06
N THR A 21 17.61 -5.47 -1.29
CA THR A 21 18.08 -4.59 -2.36
C THR A 21 17.16 -4.76 -3.57
N VAL A 22 17.04 -3.71 -4.37
CA VAL A 22 16.32 -3.76 -5.64
C VAL A 22 17.27 -3.42 -6.75
N ASP A 23 17.43 -4.33 -7.70
CA ASP A 23 18.35 -4.17 -8.83
C ASP A 23 18.07 -2.88 -9.61
N GLY A 24 19.15 -2.12 -9.82
CA GLY A 24 19.08 -0.85 -10.55
C GLY A 24 18.74 0.38 -9.70
N PHE A 25 18.60 0.23 -8.38
CA PHE A 25 18.30 1.34 -7.46
C PHE A 25 19.34 1.44 -6.33
N ASN A 26 19.59 2.69 -5.88
CA ASN A 26 20.40 2.91 -4.70
C ASN A 26 19.60 2.50 -3.45
N CYS A 27 20.18 1.60 -2.65
CA CYS A 27 19.58 1.10 -1.43
C CYS A 27 20.49 1.41 -0.24
N VAL A 28 19.92 2.04 0.79
CA VAL A 28 20.57 2.24 2.10
C VAL A 28 19.93 1.29 3.12
N HIS A 29 20.68 0.94 4.16
CA HIS A 29 20.19 0.01 5.17
C HIS A 29 19.19 0.67 6.13
N ASP A 30 19.48 1.90 6.54
CA ASP A 30 18.67 2.65 7.50
C ASP A 30 18.19 3.97 6.88
N TRP A 31 16.87 4.20 6.86
CA TRP A 31 16.29 5.44 6.39
C TRP A 31 16.70 6.66 7.23
N GLN A 32 17.13 6.45 8.48
CA GLN A 32 17.57 7.52 9.36
C GLN A 32 18.86 8.18 8.88
N ASP A 33 19.66 7.49 8.09
CA ASP A 33 20.88 8.01 7.47
C ASP A 33 20.58 8.99 6.31
N LEU A 34 19.32 9.05 5.86
CA LEU A 34 18.90 9.91 4.76
C LEU A 34 18.66 11.34 5.21
N THR A 35 18.97 12.30 4.33
CA THR A 35 18.76 13.73 4.59
C THR A 35 17.29 14.17 4.54
N LEU A 36 16.40 13.34 3.97
CA LEU A 36 14.98 13.60 3.79
C LEU A 36 14.64 14.88 2.99
N HIS A 37 15.49 15.25 2.03
CA HIS A 37 15.23 16.34 1.07
C HIS A 37 14.44 15.90 -0.16
N HIS A 38 13.76 14.75 -0.08
CA HIS A 38 12.98 14.18 -1.15
C HIS A 38 11.65 14.94 -1.34
N ASP A 39 11.20 15.08 -2.59
CA ASP A 39 9.89 15.64 -2.91
C ASP A 39 8.75 14.73 -2.44
N VAL A 40 9.02 13.42 -2.42
CA VAL A 40 8.05 12.39 -2.02
C VAL A 40 8.75 11.34 -1.16
N ILE A 41 8.15 10.99 -0.04
CA ILE A 41 8.58 9.91 0.86
C ILE A 41 7.44 8.90 0.99
N VAL A 42 7.72 7.65 0.63
CA VAL A 42 6.73 6.57 0.72
C VAL A 42 7.09 5.62 1.85
N VAL A 43 6.18 5.44 2.80
CA VAL A 43 6.32 4.48 3.89
C VAL A 43 5.63 3.18 3.50
N ALA A 44 6.44 2.15 3.22
CA ALA A 44 6.01 0.85 2.71
C ALA A 44 6.47 -0.32 3.60
N ALA A 45 6.68 -0.08 4.88
CA ALA A 45 7.09 -1.07 5.87
C ALA A 45 5.87 -1.83 6.46
N PRO A 46 6.07 -2.90 7.26
CA PRO A 46 5.00 -3.52 8.04
C PRO A 46 4.27 -2.51 8.92
N LEU A 47 2.95 -2.70 9.15
CA LEU A 47 2.08 -1.68 9.76
C LEU A 47 2.61 -1.08 11.08
N ALA A 48 3.08 -1.92 12.00
CA ALA A 48 3.61 -1.45 13.29
C ALA A 48 4.85 -0.57 13.10
N GLU A 49 5.74 -0.95 12.18
CA GLU A 49 6.94 -0.21 11.84
C GLU A 49 6.58 1.07 11.08
N SER A 50 5.63 1.01 10.15
CA SER A 50 5.13 2.19 9.42
C SER A 50 4.65 3.27 10.37
N ASN A 51 3.85 2.92 11.39
CA ASN A 51 3.39 3.92 12.38
C ASN A 51 4.57 4.56 13.14
N ARG A 52 5.58 3.76 13.49
CA ARG A 52 6.79 4.25 14.16
C ARG A 52 7.59 5.20 13.25
N ILE A 53 7.76 4.83 11.98
CA ILE A 53 8.46 5.66 10.98
C ILE A 53 7.71 6.98 10.77
N LEU A 54 6.38 6.95 10.59
CA LEU A 54 5.57 8.16 10.40
C LEU A 54 5.72 9.14 11.58
N LYS A 55 5.72 8.64 12.83
CA LYS A 55 5.96 9.46 14.02
C LYS A 55 7.37 10.09 14.01
N ALA A 56 8.39 9.31 13.69
CA ALA A 56 9.76 9.80 13.63
C ALA A 56 9.97 10.81 12.47
N LEU A 57 9.30 10.61 11.34
CA LEU A 57 9.26 11.59 10.25
C LEU A 57 8.58 12.90 10.67
N ALA A 58 7.54 12.84 11.51
CA ALA A 58 6.89 14.02 12.03
C ALA A 58 7.84 14.89 12.88
N GLU A 59 8.75 14.29 13.64
CA GLU A 59 9.79 14.99 14.39
C GLU A 59 10.81 15.68 13.48
N ARG A 60 11.16 15.04 12.35
CA ARG A 60 12.14 15.53 11.38
C ARG A 60 11.56 16.56 10.38
N ARG A 61 10.22 16.62 10.26
CA ARG A 61 9.49 17.60 9.43
C ARG A 61 10.02 17.69 7.99
N PRO A 62 9.99 16.62 7.21
CA PRO A 62 10.40 16.70 5.80
C PRO A 62 9.53 17.70 5.04
N HIS A 63 10.09 18.36 4.03
CA HIS A 63 9.38 19.34 3.21
C HIS A 63 8.48 18.71 2.15
N GLY A 64 8.82 17.51 1.71
CA GLY A 64 8.09 16.79 0.68
C GLY A 64 6.80 16.14 1.19
N LEU A 65 6.03 15.57 0.26
CA LEU A 65 4.88 14.75 0.57
C LEU A 65 5.32 13.46 1.27
N VAL A 66 4.69 13.11 2.38
CA VAL A 66 4.83 11.80 3.02
C VAL A 66 3.53 11.02 2.84
N PHE A 67 3.59 9.78 2.35
CA PHE A 67 2.42 8.92 2.37
C PHE A 67 2.75 7.47 2.70
N ASP A 68 1.79 6.79 3.32
CA ASP A 68 1.82 5.34 3.54
C ASP A 68 1.02 4.59 2.46
N ILE A 69 1.35 3.31 2.28
CA ILE A 69 0.62 2.40 1.42
C ILE A 69 0.06 1.18 2.19
N GLY A 70 -0.17 1.34 3.49
CA GLY A 70 -0.66 0.28 4.36
C GLY A 70 -2.08 -0.17 4.01
N SER A 71 -2.34 -1.46 4.16
CA SER A 71 -3.65 -2.06 3.89
C SER A 71 -4.70 -1.80 4.98
N LEU A 72 -4.29 -1.45 6.18
CA LEU A 72 -5.14 -1.00 7.29
C LEU A 72 -4.69 0.37 7.75
N LYS A 73 -5.64 1.24 8.06
CA LYS A 73 -5.37 2.64 8.38
C LYS A 73 -5.46 2.97 9.86
N SER A 74 -6.31 2.29 10.62
CA SER A 74 -6.40 2.51 12.08
C SER A 74 -5.07 2.37 12.80
N PRO A 75 -4.20 1.37 12.50
CA PRO A 75 -2.89 1.27 13.14
C PRO A 75 -1.92 2.41 12.81
N LEU A 76 -2.16 3.17 11.73
CA LEU A 76 -1.31 4.25 11.26
C LEU A 76 -1.81 5.64 11.69
N ARG A 77 -3.01 5.72 12.27
CA ARG A 77 -3.69 6.98 12.65
C ARG A 77 -2.77 7.92 13.43
N GLU A 78 -2.12 7.41 14.47
CA GLU A 78 -1.27 8.24 15.32
C GLU A 78 -0.08 8.85 14.57
N GLY A 79 0.58 8.08 13.70
CA GLY A 79 1.69 8.55 12.88
C GLY A 79 1.27 9.58 11.84
N VAL A 80 0.14 9.35 11.18
CA VAL A 80 -0.45 10.27 10.21
C VAL A 80 -0.88 11.59 10.89
N ASP A 81 -1.55 11.49 12.04
CA ASP A 81 -1.93 12.68 12.84
C ASP A 81 -0.72 13.46 13.31
N ALA A 82 0.36 12.79 13.71
CA ALA A 82 1.61 13.44 14.11
C ALA A 82 2.22 14.25 12.96
N LEU A 83 2.28 13.68 11.74
CA LEU A 83 2.76 14.39 10.55
C LEU A 83 1.90 15.60 10.23
N ARG A 84 0.58 15.44 10.18
CA ARG A 84 -0.36 16.54 9.93
C ARG A 84 -0.19 17.66 10.96
N ASN A 85 -0.13 17.33 12.25
CA ASN A 85 0.05 18.30 13.32
C ASN A 85 1.41 19.00 13.30
N ALA A 86 2.43 18.34 12.73
CA ALA A 86 3.74 18.94 12.49
C ALA A 86 3.78 19.86 11.24
N GLY A 87 2.68 19.97 10.49
CA GLY A 87 2.58 20.78 9.27
C GLY A 87 3.19 20.11 8.04
N VAL A 88 3.42 18.79 8.08
CA VAL A 88 3.93 18.02 6.94
C VAL A 88 2.76 17.67 6.01
N LYS A 89 2.97 17.77 4.70
CA LYS A 89 2.01 17.31 3.70
C LYS A 89 1.92 15.79 3.80
N VAL A 90 0.76 15.26 4.14
CA VAL A 90 0.58 13.83 4.36
C VAL A 90 -0.61 13.30 3.58
N ALA A 91 -0.47 12.10 3.04
CA ALA A 91 -1.57 11.32 2.49
C ALA A 91 -1.52 9.88 3.03
N SER A 92 -2.64 9.19 2.93
CA SER A 92 -2.73 7.78 3.29
C SER A 92 -3.43 7.04 2.17
N ILE A 93 -2.75 6.04 1.58
CA ILE A 93 -3.18 5.42 0.33
C ILE A 93 -3.22 3.90 0.52
N HIS A 94 -4.24 3.26 -0.03
CA HIS A 94 -4.31 1.81 -0.09
C HIS A 94 -4.43 1.34 -1.55
N PRO A 95 -3.33 0.88 -2.15
CA PRO A 95 -3.37 0.21 -3.45
C PRO A 95 -4.05 -1.15 -3.32
N MET A 96 -5.18 -1.35 -4.03
CA MET A 96 -5.98 -2.58 -3.98
C MET A 96 -5.45 -3.64 -4.96
N PHE A 97 -4.15 -3.89 -4.93
CA PHE A 97 -3.49 -4.86 -5.81
C PHE A 97 -2.16 -5.35 -5.20
N GLY A 98 -1.71 -6.50 -5.68
CA GLY A 98 -0.49 -7.15 -5.19
C GLY A 98 0.81 -6.54 -5.72
N PRO A 99 1.96 -6.90 -5.11
CA PRO A 99 3.28 -6.33 -5.43
C PRO A 99 3.79 -6.67 -6.84
N THR A 100 3.21 -7.65 -7.50
CA THR A 100 3.57 -8.07 -8.87
C THR A 100 2.80 -7.31 -9.94
N THR A 101 1.91 -6.38 -9.57
CA THR A 101 1.13 -5.59 -10.52
C THR A 101 2.03 -4.61 -11.27
N GLU A 102 2.05 -4.69 -12.59
CA GLU A 102 2.85 -3.83 -13.46
C GLU A 102 2.02 -2.64 -14.00
N LEU A 103 0.78 -2.90 -14.40
CA LEU A 103 -0.12 -1.89 -14.95
C LEU A 103 -1.24 -1.57 -13.96
N LEU A 104 -1.46 -0.28 -13.70
CA LEU A 104 -2.48 0.19 -12.77
C LEU A 104 -3.84 0.45 -13.44
N SER A 105 -3.93 0.43 -14.76
CA SER A 105 -5.20 0.56 -15.49
C SER A 105 -6.21 -0.49 -15.02
N GLY A 106 -7.42 -0.05 -14.66
CA GLY A 106 -8.47 -0.91 -14.14
C GLY A 106 -8.26 -1.39 -12.69
N ARG A 107 -7.18 -0.97 -12.03
CA ARG A 107 -6.96 -1.23 -10.60
C ARG A 107 -7.56 -0.10 -9.77
N HIS A 108 -7.80 -0.37 -8.49
CA HIS A 108 -8.30 0.61 -7.54
C HIS A 108 -7.19 1.09 -6.63
N VAL A 109 -7.18 2.40 -6.37
CA VAL A 109 -6.32 3.03 -5.37
C VAL A 109 -7.22 3.84 -4.45
N ILE A 110 -7.24 3.49 -3.18
CA ILE A 110 -8.05 4.17 -2.18
C ILE A 110 -7.21 5.27 -1.53
N PHE A 111 -7.72 6.48 -1.53
CA PHE A 111 -7.19 7.63 -0.84
C PHE A 111 -8.01 7.85 0.42
N VAL A 112 -7.36 7.77 1.57
CA VAL A 112 -8.02 7.93 2.85
C VAL A 112 -7.85 9.37 3.32
N ASP A 113 -8.98 10.04 3.56
CA ASP A 113 -8.95 11.41 4.07
C ASP A 113 -8.35 11.44 5.49
N VAL A 114 -7.25 12.16 5.59
CA VAL A 114 -6.49 12.35 6.84
C VAL A 114 -6.41 13.84 7.23
N GLY A 115 -7.25 14.69 6.63
CA GLY A 115 -7.31 16.11 6.91
C GLY A 115 -6.11 16.91 6.39
N SER A 116 -5.49 16.49 5.28
CA SER A 116 -4.38 17.16 4.60
C SER A 116 -4.71 17.33 3.12
N GLU A 117 -5.46 18.38 2.77
CA GLU A 117 -5.91 18.63 1.39
C GLU A 117 -4.75 18.72 0.41
N GLU A 118 -3.69 19.46 0.75
CA GLU A 118 -2.52 19.62 -0.12
C GLU A 118 -1.78 18.28 -0.31
N GLY A 119 -1.58 17.50 0.76
CA GLY A 119 -0.96 16.18 0.67
C GLY A 119 -1.79 15.22 -0.18
N MET A 120 -3.10 15.22 -0.01
CA MET A 120 -4.01 14.42 -0.80
C MET A 120 -3.98 14.80 -2.28
N ALA A 121 -4.00 16.09 -2.60
CA ALA A 121 -3.94 16.58 -3.98
C ALA A 121 -2.65 16.16 -4.67
N GLN A 122 -1.49 16.36 -4.02
CA GLN A 122 -0.19 15.94 -4.57
C GLN A 122 -0.10 14.41 -4.77
N ALA A 123 -0.60 13.64 -3.81
CA ALA A 123 -0.63 12.19 -3.94
C ALA A 123 -1.49 11.75 -5.14
N ARG A 124 -2.63 12.39 -5.37
CA ARG A 124 -3.50 12.10 -6.53
C ARG A 124 -2.83 12.40 -7.86
N GLU A 125 -2.05 13.46 -7.95
CA GLU A 125 -1.29 13.81 -9.16
C GLU A 125 -0.33 12.69 -9.58
N ILE A 126 0.29 12.00 -8.62
CA ILE A 126 1.19 10.86 -8.90
C ILE A 126 0.43 9.71 -9.58
N PHE A 127 -0.83 9.48 -9.20
CA PHE A 127 -1.62 8.36 -9.74
C PHE A 127 -2.53 8.75 -10.91
N ALA A 128 -2.77 10.04 -11.16
CA ALA A 128 -3.66 10.51 -12.22
C ALA A 128 -3.32 9.96 -13.62
N PRO A 129 -2.03 9.83 -14.03
CA PRO A 129 -1.68 9.31 -15.36
C PRO A 129 -1.92 7.80 -15.52
N THR A 130 -2.27 7.07 -14.48
CA THR A 130 -2.24 5.59 -14.48
C THR A 130 -3.50 4.92 -15.01
N MET A 131 -4.59 5.66 -15.23
CA MET A 131 -5.93 5.14 -15.50
C MET A 131 -6.45 4.18 -14.41
N ALA A 132 -5.90 4.24 -13.20
CA ALA A 132 -6.46 3.58 -12.03
C ALA A 132 -7.75 4.27 -11.60
N THR A 133 -8.68 3.51 -11.03
CA THR A 133 -9.86 4.08 -10.36
C THR A 133 -9.44 4.62 -9.01
N LEU A 134 -9.49 5.94 -8.83
CA LEU A 134 -9.16 6.61 -7.56
C LEU A 134 -10.44 6.78 -6.74
N VAL A 135 -10.45 6.21 -5.54
CA VAL A 135 -11.60 6.24 -4.63
C VAL A 135 -11.20 7.00 -3.37
N GLU A 136 -12.06 7.88 -2.89
CA GLU A 136 -11.85 8.59 -1.62
C GLU A 136 -12.82 8.12 -0.55
N MET A 137 -12.34 8.02 0.68
CA MET A 137 -13.16 7.73 1.84
C MET A 137 -12.51 8.16 3.15
N ASP A 138 -13.28 8.26 4.22
CA ASP A 138 -12.75 8.46 5.55
C ASP A 138 -12.10 7.17 6.10
N LEU A 139 -11.25 7.32 7.11
CA LEU A 139 -10.46 6.24 7.69
C LEU A 139 -11.32 5.13 8.30
N ASP A 140 -12.38 5.50 9.02
CA ASP A 140 -13.22 4.52 9.72
C ASP A 140 -14.07 3.72 8.73
N SER A 141 -14.55 4.37 7.67
CA SER A 141 -15.23 3.70 6.55
C SER A 141 -14.29 2.78 5.81
N HIS A 142 -13.03 3.21 5.56
CA HIS A 142 -12.02 2.38 4.91
C HIS A 142 -11.85 1.06 5.64
N ASP A 143 -11.44 1.07 6.91
CA ASP A 143 -11.12 -0.16 7.65
C ASP A 143 -12.35 -1.06 7.82
N ARG A 144 -13.55 -0.48 8.00
CA ARG A 144 -14.79 -1.24 8.05
C ARG A 144 -15.08 -1.97 6.73
N MET A 145 -14.89 -1.30 5.58
CA MET A 145 -15.12 -1.92 4.27
C MET A 145 -14.04 -2.95 3.92
N ILE A 146 -12.78 -2.66 4.25
CA ILE A 146 -11.67 -3.58 4.02
C ILE A 146 -11.83 -4.89 4.80
N ALA A 147 -12.45 -4.86 5.97
CA ALA A 147 -12.77 -6.09 6.70
C ALA A 147 -13.63 -7.08 5.87
N TYR A 148 -14.52 -6.56 5.02
CA TYR A 148 -15.33 -7.39 4.11
C TYR A 148 -14.60 -7.68 2.80
N VAL A 149 -14.06 -6.66 2.14
CA VAL A 149 -13.48 -6.79 0.80
C VAL A 149 -12.21 -7.65 0.82
N LEU A 150 -11.34 -7.46 1.81
CA LEU A 150 -10.11 -8.24 1.95
C LEU A 150 -10.22 -9.31 3.04
N GLY A 151 -10.64 -8.93 4.25
CA GLY A 151 -10.65 -9.84 5.39
C GLY A 151 -11.52 -11.06 5.15
N LEU A 152 -12.77 -10.88 4.77
CA LEU A 152 -13.68 -12.00 4.48
C LEU A 152 -13.22 -12.81 3.26
N SER A 153 -12.78 -12.15 2.18
CA SER A 153 -12.29 -12.83 0.98
C SER A 153 -11.08 -13.71 1.28
N HIS A 154 -10.11 -13.18 2.05
CA HIS A 154 -8.93 -13.95 2.47
C HIS A 154 -9.30 -15.12 3.38
N ALA A 155 -10.21 -14.91 4.33
CA ALA A 155 -10.69 -16.00 5.20
C ALA A 155 -11.35 -17.13 4.40
N LEU A 156 -12.20 -16.79 3.43
CA LEU A 156 -12.83 -17.78 2.53
C LEU A 156 -11.79 -18.53 1.70
N ASN A 157 -10.81 -17.83 1.13
CA ASN A 157 -9.72 -18.44 0.37
C ASN A 157 -8.87 -19.37 1.25
N ILE A 158 -8.54 -18.97 2.48
CA ILE A 158 -7.79 -19.82 3.41
C ILE A 158 -8.57 -21.11 3.70
N ILE A 159 -9.87 -20.99 4.03
CA ILE A 159 -10.73 -22.15 4.29
C ILE A 159 -10.79 -23.04 3.06
N PHE A 160 -11.04 -22.48 1.89
CA PHE A 160 -11.18 -23.21 0.63
C PHE A 160 -9.90 -23.98 0.29
N PHE A 161 -8.74 -23.31 0.26
CA PHE A 161 -7.48 -23.94 -0.10
C PHE A 161 -6.97 -24.90 0.98
N THR A 162 -7.25 -24.66 2.26
CA THR A 162 -6.95 -25.61 3.33
C THR A 162 -7.75 -26.90 3.14
N ALA A 163 -9.06 -26.81 2.90
CA ALA A 163 -9.92 -27.96 2.65
C ALA A 163 -9.46 -28.75 1.40
N LEU A 164 -9.04 -28.05 0.34
CA LEU A 164 -8.48 -28.73 -0.85
C LEU A 164 -7.18 -29.47 -0.51
N ALA A 165 -6.28 -28.84 0.22
CA ALA A 165 -5.01 -29.46 0.61
C ALA A 165 -5.22 -30.70 1.50
N GLU A 166 -6.18 -30.64 2.41
CA GLU A 166 -6.53 -31.76 3.30
C GLU A 166 -7.34 -32.87 2.62
N SER A 167 -7.99 -32.59 1.49
CA SER A 167 -8.78 -33.60 0.76
C SER A 167 -7.96 -34.74 0.17
N GLY A 168 -6.66 -34.52 -0.04
CA GLY A 168 -5.77 -35.46 -0.73
C GLY A 168 -6.02 -35.59 -2.24
N GLU A 169 -6.93 -34.78 -2.80
CA GLU A 169 -7.22 -34.77 -4.23
C GLU A 169 -6.29 -33.81 -4.97
N GLU A 170 -5.96 -34.17 -6.21
CA GLU A 170 -5.12 -33.30 -7.05
C GLU A 170 -5.95 -32.20 -7.73
N VAL A 171 -5.50 -30.94 -7.64
CA VAL A 171 -6.19 -29.78 -8.24
C VAL A 171 -6.52 -29.99 -9.73
N PRO A 172 -5.60 -30.51 -10.58
CA PRO A 172 -5.94 -30.78 -11.99
C PRO A 172 -7.11 -31.76 -12.20
N LYS A 173 -7.28 -32.75 -11.30
CA LYS A 173 -8.38 -33.67 -11.33
C LYS A 173 -9.70 -33.02 -10.94
N LEU A 174 -9.67 -32.17 -9.90
CA LEU A 174 -10.86 -31.40 -9.49
C LEU A 174 -11.28 -30.40 -10.57
N ALA A 175 -10.31 -29.75 -11.23
CA ALA A 175 -10.58 -28.83 -12.33
C ALA A 175 -11.29 -29.47 -13.54
N GLN A 176 -11.11 -30.78 -13.78
CA GLN A 176 -11.85 -31.51 -14.84
C GLN A 176 -13.35 -31.62 -14.57
N MET A 177 -13.77 -31.51 -13.32
CA MET A 177 -15.18 -31.56 -12.90
C MET A 177 -15.64 -30.20 -12.35
N SER A 178 -14.99 -29.14 -12.81
CA SER A 178 -15.17 -27.81 -12.26
C SER A 178 -16.57 -27.25 -12.47
N SER A 179 -17.01 -26.44 -11.56
CA SER A 179 -18.20 -25.59 -11.69
C SER A 179 -17.79 -24.13 -11.79
N THR A 180 -18.68 -23.28 -12.28
CA THR A 180 -18.44 -21.83 -12.33
C THR A 180 -18.08 -21.23 -10.96
N THR A 181 -18.64 -21.79 -9.87
CA THR A 181 -18.32 -21.37 -8.49
C THR A 181 -16.92 -21.81 -8.07
N PHE A 182 -16.51 -23.02 -8.46
CA PHE A 182 -15.18 -23.54 -8.16
C PHE A 182 -14.10 -22.77 -8.94
N ASP A 183 -14.34 -22.54 -10.24
CA ASP A 183 -13.43 -21.77 -11.10
C ASP A 183 -13.21 -20.34 -10.58
N ALA A 184 -14.21 -19.74 -9.97
CA ALA A 184 -14.10 -18.41 -9.41
C ALA A 184 -13.22 -18.34 -8.14
N GLN A 185 -12.85 -19.47 -7.54
CA GLN A 185 -11.97 -19.57 -6.37
C GLN A 185 -10.54 -19.96 -6.75
N LEU A 186 -10.32 -20.55 -7.91
CA LEU A 186 -9.00 -20.90 -8.45
C LEU A 186 -8.32 -19.70 -9.11
#